data_bdffa768ad3be75e55a55cb48972cd69
#
_entry.id   bdffa768ad3be75e55a55cb48972cd69
#
_cell.length_a   1.000
_cell.length_b   1.000
_cell.length_c   1.000
_cell.angle_alpha   90.00
_cell.angle_beta   90.00
_cell.angle_gamma   90.00
#
_symmetry.space_group_name_H-M   'P 1'
#
loop_
_entity.id
_entity.type
_entity.pdbx_description
1 polymer ?
#
loop_
_entity_poly.entity_id
_entity_poly.type
_entity_poly.pdbx_seq_one_letter_code
_entity_poly.pdbx_strand_id
1 'polypeptide(L)'
;ATQDSLRTPGLTYESCWENLQRVSAHKAVFIKDFPLYLEPVLSDEFLGNFRHSFLIRDPLKTLSSMHEKWPDFHEREVGFIEQRQLFDHLCELDGNPPPVIDSDDLLENPFEMVELWCEAVGISFIPQALSWAPGPRDEVSWWDGGSFHENLRKSDGLKKQPRKVVSLEESPKRVKEVYENIRPHYEHLASHRIILKNH
;
A
#
# COMPACT_ATOMS: atom_id res chain seq x y z
N ALA A 1 10.14 19.16 -9.37
CA ALA A 1 9.29 19.00 -10.55
C ALA A 1 7.85 19.31 -10.14
N THR A 2 7.21 20.25 -10.82
CA THR A 2 5.80 20.56 -10.57
C THR A 2 4.96 19.36 -11.03
N GLN A 3 3.84 19.10 -10.34
CA GLN A 3 2.89 18.00 -10.64
C GLN A 3 2.48 17.94 -12.13
N ASP A 4 2.50 19.07 -12.83
CA ASP A 4 2.16 19.18 -14.26
C ASP A 4 3.21 18.56 -15.21
N SER A 5 4.46 18.40 -14.79
CA SER A 5 5.50 17.79 -15.63
C SER A 5 5.41 16.26 -15.74
N LEU A 6 4.55 15.63 -14.96
CA LEU A 6 4.35 14.18 -14.93
C LEU A 6 3.07 13.72 -15.64
N ARG A 7 2.28 14.65 -16.20
CA ARG A 7 1.05 14.30 -16.90
C ARG A 7 1.37 13.70 -18.28
N THR A 8 1.01 12.45 -18.47
CA THR A 8 0.99 11.86 -19.81
C THR A 8 -0.21 12.42 -20.58
N PRO A 9 0.00 13.09 -21.72
CA PRO A 9 -1.12 13.64 -22.51
C PRO A 9 -2.14 12.54 -22.84
N GLY A 10 -3.42 12.85 -22.62
CA GLY A 10 -4.53 11.92 -22.91
C GLY A 10 -4.77 10.85 -21.84
N LEU A 11 -4.01 10.81 -20.75
CA LEU A 11 -4.26 9.90 -19.64
C LEU A 11 -5.32 10.52 -18.72
N THR A 12 -6.49 9.91 -18.68
CA THR A 12 -7.61 10.27 -17.79
C THR A 12 -8.04 9.06 -16.96
N TYR A 13 -8.84 9.26 -15.92
CA TYR A 13 -9.42 8.14 -15.17
C TYR A 13 -10.22 7.20 -16.07
N GLU A 14 -11.01 7.76 -17.00
CA GLU A 14 -11.78 6.96 -17.97
C GLU A 14 -10.87 6.10 -18.85
N SER A 15 -9.83 6.70 -19.45
CA SER A 15 -8.91 5.93 -20.32
C SER A 15 -8.13 4.87 -19.55
N CYS A 16 -7.77 5.13 -18.29
CA CYS A 16 -7.17 4.14 -17.40
C CYS A 16 -8.17 3.01 -17.11
N TRP A 17 -9.42 3.35 -16.80
CA TRP A 17 -10.46 2.37 -16.50
C TRP A 17 -10.78 1.48 -17.70
N GLU A 18 -10.98 2.05 -18.89
CA GLU A 18 -11.17 1.29 -20.14
C GLU A 18 -10.02 0.32 -20.41
N ASN A 19 -8.78 0.78 -20.18
CA ASN A 19 -7.60 -0.07 -20.34
C ASN A 19 -7.59 -1.22 -19.32
N LEU A 20 -7.91 -0.95 -18.06
CA LEU A 20 -8.01 -1.98 -17.02
C LEU A 20 -9.06 -3.02 -17.35
N GLN A 21 -10.25 -2.61 -17.76
CA GLN A 21 -11.33 -3.51 -18.18
C GLN A 21 -10.89 -4.39 -19.37
N ARG A 22 -10.25 -3.80 -20.37
CA ARG A 22 -9.74 -4.54 -21.54
C ARG A 22 -8.69 -5.58 -21.13
N VAL A 23 -7.78 -5.26 -20.22
CA VAL A 23 -6.73 -6.17 -19.77
C VAL A 23 -7.32 -7.27 -18.86
N SER A 24 -8.23 -6.91 -17.96
CA SER A 24 -8.85 -7.85 -17.01
C SER A 24 -9.74 -8.90 -17.66
N ALA A 25 -10.26 -8.62 -18.88
CA ALA A 25 -10.98 -9.61 -19.66
C ALA A 25 -10.11 -10.82 -20.08
N HIS A 26 -8.78 -10.69 -20.03
CA HIS A 26 -7.86 -11.73 -20.49
C HIS A 26 -6.92 -12.26 -19.39
N LYS A 27 -6.69 -11.51 -18.33
CA LYS A 27 -5.82 -11.91 -17.22
C LYS A 27 -6.16 -11.17 -15.94
N ALA A 28 -5.80 -11.75 -14.80
CA ALA A 28 -5.88 -11.04 -13.52
C ALA A 28 -5.00 -9.78 -13.55
N VAL A 29 -5.50 -8.69 -12.97
CA VAL A 29 -4.80 -7.42 -12.84
C VAL A 29 -4.67 -7.10 -11.34
N PHE A 30 -3.46 -6.83 -10.90
CA PHE A 30 -3.19 -6.33 -9.55
C PHE A 30 -2.97 -4.83 -9.61
N ILE A 31 -3.68 -4.09 -8.77
CA ILE A 31 -3.59 -2.64 -8.66
C ILE A 31 -3.18 -2.30 -7.23
N LYS A 32 -2.13 -1.50 -7.08
CA LYS A 32 -1.75 -0.90 -5.81
C LYS A 32 -1.91 0.60 -5.91
N ASP A 33 -2.75 1.16 -5.06
CA ASP A 33 -2.99 2.59 -5.04
C ASP A 33 -3.16 3.11 -3.59
N PHE A 34 -3.23 4.43 -3.44
CA PHE A 34 -3.59 5.08 -2.19
C PHE A 34 -5.06 5.54 -2.26
N PRO A 35 -5.87 5.29 -1.22
CA PRO A 35 -7.27 5.70 -1.19
C PRO A 35 -7.49 7.18 -1.51
N LEU A 36 -6.58 8.04 -1.11
CA LEU A 36 -6.60 9.47 -1.42
C LEU A 36 -6.70 9.77 -2.93
N TYR A 37 -6.02 8.99 -3.77
CA TYR A 37 -6.02 9.20 -5.23
C TYR A 37 -7.25 8.61 -5.92
N LEU A 38 -7.99 7.75 -5.23
CA LEU A 38 -9.21 7.14 -5.76
C LEU A 38 -10.44 8.03 -5.50
N GLU A 39 -10.37 9.03 -4.64
CA GLU A 39 -11.50 9.89 -4.25
C GLU A 39 -12.36 10.37 -5.43
N PRO A 40 -11.80 10.79 -6.60
CA PRO A 40 -12.60 11.24 -7.73
C PRO A 40 -13.45 10.17 -8.41
N VAL A 41 -13.15 8.89 -8.19
CA VAL A 41 -13.81 7.75 -8.85
C VAL A 41 -14.48 6.79 -7.86
N LEU A 42 -14.37 7.04 -6.56
CA LEU A 42 -14.98 6.20 -5.54
C LEU A 42 -16.51 6.21 -5.68
N SER A 43 -17.06 5.06 -6.04
CA SER A 43 -18.48 4.74 -5.99
C SER A 43 -18.63 3.25 -5.70
N ASP A 44 -19.78 2.83 -5.17
CA ASP A 44 -20.04 1.42 -4.89
C ASP A 44 -19.95 0.58 -6.17
N GLU A 45 -20.42 1.12 -7.30
CA GLU A 45 -20.30 0.48 -8.60
C GLU A 45 -18.84 0.27 -9.02
N PHE A 46 -17.97 1.28 -8.81
CA PHE A 46 -16.56 1.18 -9.10
C PHE A 46 -15.89 0.16 -8.16
N LEU A 47 -16.13 0.27 -6.86
CA LEU A 47 -15.56 -0.63 -5.85
C LEU A 47 -15.96 -2.09 -6.08
N GLY A 48 -17.20 -2.34 -6.49
CA GLY A 48 -17.72 -3.69 -6.77
C GLY A 48 -17.00 -4.44 -7.91
N ASN A 49 -16.15 -3.76 -8.70
CA ASN A 49 -15.34 -4.42 -9.73
C ASN A 49 -14.05 -5.07 -9.21
N PHE A 50 -13.71 -4.87 -7.93
CA PHE A 50 -12.42 -5.30 -7.38
C PHE A 50 -12.59 -6.24 -6.19
N ARG A 51 -11.57 -7.06 -5.95
CA ARG A 51 -11.33 -7.68 -4.66
C ARG A 51 -10.33 -6.84 -3.90
N HIS A 52 -10.75 -6.33 -2.77
CA HIS A 52 -9.97 -5.40 -1.98
C HIS A 52 -9.10 -6.11 -0.95
N SER A 53 -7.93 -5.55 -0.71
CA SER A 53 -7.09 -5.89 0.45
C SER A 53 -6.29 -4.67 0.88
N PHE A 54 -5.88 -4.64 2.13
CA PHE A 54 -5.18 -3.50 2.72
C PHE A 54 -3.79 -3.91 3.19
N LEU A 55 -2.79 -3.11 2.83
CA LEU A 55 -1.46 -3.20 3.40
C LEU A 55 -1.27 -2.03 4.36
N ILE A 56 -1.08 -2.35 5.64
CA ILE A 56 -0.82 -1.35 6.67
C ILE A 56 0.63 -1.41 7.12
N ARG A 57 1.09 -0.34 7.74
CA ARG A 57 2.43 -0.25 8.29
C ARG A 57 2.42 0.61 9.54
N ASP A 58 3.26 0.25 10.52
CA ASP A 58 3.46 1.04 11.74
C ASP A 58 3.54 2.54 11.45
N PRO A 59 2.70 3.37 12.11
CA PRO A 59 2.62 4.80 11.85
C PRO A 59 3.93 5.53 12.09
N LEU A 60 4.68 5.16 13.14
CA LEU A 60 5.93 5.84 13.47
C LEU A 60 7.01 5.56 12.42
N LYS A 61 7.08 4.32 11.91
CA LYS A 61 7.98 3.94 10.82
C LYS A 61 7.64 4.67 9.52
N THR A 62 6.34 4.82 9.25
CA THR A 62 5.84 5.52 8.06
C THR A 62 6.16 7.00 8.14
N LEU A 63 5.82 7.66 9.24
CA LEU A 63 6.05 9.09 9.46
C LEU A 63 7.54 9.44 9.49
N SER A 64 8.37 8.61 10.14
CA SER A 64 9.82 8.82 10.18
C SER A 64 10.42 8.78 8.77
N SER A 65 10.01 7.81 7.96
CA SER A 65 10.47 7.69 6.57
C SER A 65 9.96 8.83 5.68
N MET A 66 8.75 9.32 5.94
CA MET A 66 8.16 10.42 5.19
C MET A 66 8.80 11.76 5.55
N HIS A 67 8.98 12.01 6.85
CA HIS A 67 9.62 13.24 7.34
C HIS A 67 11.07 13.38 6.86
N GLU A 68 11.82 12.27 6.79
CA GLU A 68 13.19 12.27 6.25
C GLU A 68 13.25 12.80 4.81
N LYS A 69 12.24 12.52 4.00
CA LYS A 69 12.19 12.89 2.58
C LYS A 69 11.42 14.18 2.31
N TRP A 70 10.36 14.41 3.08
CA TRP A 70 9.45 15.54 2.98
C TRP A 70 9.07 16.06 4.38
N PRO A 71 9.90 16.91 4.98
CA PRO A 71 9.63 17.42 6.34
C PRO A 71 8.29 18.16 6.47
N ASP A 72 7.84 18.78 5.37
CA ASP A 72 6.61 19.59 5.32
C ASP A 72 5.39 18.82 4.79
N PHE A 73 5.39 17.49 4.90
CA PHE A 73 4.27 16.66 4.44
C PHE A 73 2.95 17.05 5.12
N HIS A 74 1.85 16.93 4.38
CA HIS A 74 0.50 17.04 4.93
C HIS A 74 0.04 15.70 5.52
N GLU A 75 -0.71 15.75 6.63
CA GLU A 75 -1.25 14.54 7.28
C GLU A 75 -2.05 13.66 6.31
N ARG A 76 -2.85 14.28 5.45
CA ARG A 76 -3.64 13.58 4.43
C ARG A 76 -2.78 12.77 3.44
N GLU A 77 -1.56 13.22 3.15
CA GLU A 77 -0.63 12.50 2.26
C GLU A 77 -0.11 11.19 2.86
N VAL A 78 -0.28 11.01 4.18
CA VAL A 78 0.06 9.75 4.86
C VAL A 78 -1.01 8.68 4.65
N GLY A 79 -2.27 9.08 4.42
CA GLY A 79 -3.35 8.24 3.92
C GLY A 79 -4.02 7.30 4.91
N PHE A 80 -3.73 7.36 6.22
CA PHE A 80 -4.32 6.45 7.22
C PHE A 80 -5.80 6.67 7.44
N ILE A 81 -6.25 7.92 7.40
CA ILE A 81 -7.65 8.29 7.61
C ILE A 81 -8.47 7.78 6.42
N GLU A 82 -8.03 8.07 5.21
CA GLU A 82 -8.69 7.65 3.98
C GLU A 82 -8.69 6.11 3.83
N GLN A 83 -7.58 5.47 4.25
CA GLN A 83 -7.50 4.01 4.26
C GLN A 83 -8.52 3.39 5.23
N ARG A 84 -8.68 3.97 6.43
CA ARG A 84 -9.69 3.55 7.39
C ARG A 84 -11.10 3.77 6.86
N GLN A 85 -11.39 4.93 6.28
CA GLN A 85 -12.71 5.24 5.74
C GLN A 85 -13.10 4.28 4.62
N LEU A 86 -12.18 3.99 3.71
CA LEU A 86 -12.42 3.01 2.64
C LEU A 86 -12.63 1.60 3.20
N PHE A 87 -11.84 1.20 4.21
CA PHE A 87 -12.00 -0.11 4.86
C PHE A 87 -13.38 -0.26 5.49
N ASP A 88 -13.82 0.73 6.28
CA ASP A 88 -15.12 0.70 6.94
C ASP A 88 -16.26 0.67 5.92
N HIS A 89 -16.18 1.47 4.85
CA HIS A 89 -17.16 1.47 3.77
C HIS A 89 -17.27 0.11 3.06
N LEU A 90 -16.14 -0.53 2.79
CA LEU A 90 -16.13 -1.88 2.18
C LEU A 90 -16.68 -2.95 3.14
N CYS A 91 -16.44 -2.83 4.44
CA CYS A 91 -17.07 -3.71 5.43
C CYS A 91 -18.60 -3.60 5.40
N GLU A 92 -19.13 -2.38 5.24
CA GLU A 92 -20.57 -2.14 5.12
C GLU A 92 -21.13 -2.68 3.80
N LEU A 93 -20.39 -2.46 2.70
CA LEU A 93 -20.81 -2.86 1.35
C LEU A 93 -20.85 -4.39 1.18
N ASP A 94 -19.81 -5.08 1.62
CA ASP A 94 -19.63 -6.53 1.39
C ASP A 94 -20.09 -7.39 2.56
N GLY A 95 -20.39 -6.77 3.71
CA GLY A 95 -20.77 -7.47 4.96
C GLY A 95 -19.63 -8.27 5.62
N ASN A 96 -18.41 -8.18 5.07
CA ASN A 96 -17.21 -8.83 5.59
C ASN A 96 -16.00 -7.92 5.43
N PRO A 97 -15.07 -7.90 6.40
CA PRO A 97 -13.87 -7.09 6.30
C PRO A 97 -12.94 -7.62 5.22
N PRO A 98 -12.44 -6.75 4.34
CA PRO A 98 -11.37 -7.08 3.41
C PRO A 98 -10.10 -7.55 4.14
N PRO A 99 -9.28 -8.45 3.55
CA PRO A 99 -8.01 -8.88 4.13
C PRO A 99 -7.08 -7.71 4.42
N VAL A 100 -6.50 -7.67 5.61
CA VAL A 100 -5.51 -6.69 6.04
C VAL A 100 -4.18 -7.39 6.31
N ILE A 101 -3.09 -6.88 5.75
CA ILE A 101 -1.73 -7.35 6.00
C ILE A 101 -0.94 -6.23 6.67
N ASP A 102 -0.26 -6.55 7.77
CA ASP A 102 0.75 -5.65 8.32
C ASP A 102 2.10 -5.91 7.65
N SER A 103 2.78 -4.84 7.27
CA SER A 103 4.07 -4.92 6.58
C SER A 103 5.18 -5.56 7.42
N ASP A 104 5.11 -5.46 8.75
CA ASP A 104 6.10 -6.08 9.63
C ASP A 104 5.88 -7.59 9.69
N ASP A 105 4.62 -8.05 9.83
CA ASP A 105 4.25 -9.46 9.80
C ASP A 105 4.61 -10.08 8.43
N LEU A 106 4.33 -9.35 7.34
CA LEU A 106 4.69 -9.76 5.97
C LEU A 106 6.20 -9.95 5.80
N LEU A 107 7.00 -9.02 6.31
CA LEU A 107 8.47 -9.09 6.16
C LEU A 107 9.11 -10.08 7.14
N GLU A 108 8.41 -10.49 8.19
CA GLU A 108 8.85 -11.51 9.12
C GLU A 108 8.66 -12.92 8.55
N ASN A 109 7.50 -13.16 7.95
CA ASN A 109 7.08 -14.46 7.41
C ASN A 109 6.49 -14.30 6.00
N PRO A 110 7.30 -13.91 5.00
CA PRO A 110 6.77 -13.50 3.70
C PRO A 110 6.08 -14.65 2.94
N PHE A 111 6.55 -15.88 3.08
CA PHE A 111 5.98 -17.03 2.41
C PHE A 111 4.55 -17.29 2.90
N GLU A 112 4.40 -17.52 4.20
CA GLU A 112 3.14 -17.86 4.83
C GLU A 112 2.12 -16.71 4.73
N MET A 113 2.57 -15.46 4.89
CA MET A 113 1.70 -14.30 4.80
C MET A 113 1.16 -14.08 3.39
N VAL A 114 2.00 -14.24 2.36
CA VAL A 114 1.53 -14.10 0.97
C VAL A 114 0.65 -15.28 0.57
N GLU A 115 0.92 -16.50 1.05
CA GLU A 115 0.06 -17.66 0.82
C GLU A 115 -1.35 -17.43 1.39
N LEU A 116 -1.45 -17.00 2.67
CA LEU A 116 -2.74 -16.69 3.31
C LEU A 116 -3.45 -15.52 2.64
N TRP A 117 -2.71 -14.51 2.20
CA TRP A 117 -3.31 -13.41 1.45
C TRP A 117 -3.86 -13.87 0.10
N CYS A 118 -3.11 -14.69 -0.64
CA CYS A 118 -3.59 -15.28 -1.90
C CYS A 118 -4.87 -16.09 -1.70
N GLU A 119 -4.94 -16.90 -0.64
CA GLU A 119 -6.13 -17.64 -0.25
C GLU A 119 -7.30 -16.68 0.03
N ALA A 120 -7.08 -15.64 0.84
CA ALA A 120 -8.10 -14.69 1.23
C ALA A 120 -8.67 -13.89 0.05
N VAL A 121 -7.82 -13.51 -0.93
CA VAL A 121 -8.28 -12.82 -2.14
C VAL A 121 -8.65 -13.78 -3.29
N GLY A 122 -8.50 -15.10 -3.10
CA GLY A 122 -8.93 -16.13 -4.04
C GLY A 122 -8.09 -16.20 -5.32
N ILE A 123 -6.77 -16.04 -5.19
CA ILE A 123 -5.81 -16.24 -6.29
C ILE A 123 -4.81 -17.35 -5.95
N SER A 124 -4.19 -17.93 -6.98
CA SER A 124 -3.18 -18.96 -6.77
C SER A 124 -1.89 -18.37 -6.19
N PHE A 125 -1.37 -19.02 -5.15
CA PHE A 125 -0.06 -18.68 -4.61
C PHE A 125 1.06 -19.20 -5.52
N ILE A 126 2.01 -18.33 -5.84
CA ILE A 126 3.18 -18.64 -6.69
C ILE A 126 4.45 -18.34 -5.87
N PRO A 127 5.05 -19.34 -5.20
CA PRO A 127 6.22 -19.13 -4.34
C PRO A 127 7.39 -18.42 -5.04
N GLN A 128 7.60 -18.72 -6.32
CA GLN A 128 8.67 -18.14 -7.13
C GLN A 128 8.55 -16.63 -7.30
N ALA A 129 7.33 -16.08 -7.15
CA ALA A 129 7.10 -14.63 -7.23
C ALA A 129 7.63 -13.85 -6.01
N LEU A 130 8.02 -14.54 -4.93
CA LEU A 130 8.60 -13.90 -3.74
C LEU A 130 10.08 -13.54 -3.88
N SER A 131 10.70 -13.90 -4.97
CA SER A 131 12.10 -13.58 -5.26
C SER A 131 12.26 -13.05 -6.68
N TRP A 132 13.19 -12.13 -6.86
CA TRP A 132 13.48 -11.50 -8.15
C TRP A 132 14.94 -11.11 -8.27
N ALA A 133 15.42 -10.90 -9.50
CA ALA A 133 16.75 -10.37 -9.73
C ALA A 133 16.82 -8.88 -9.34
N PRO A 134 17.82 -8.43 -8.57
CA PRO A 134 18.05 -7.02 -8.32
C PRO A 134 18.32 -6.25 -9.62
N GLY A 135 17.98 -4.98 -9.64
CA GLY A 135 18.29 -4.09 -10.77
C GLY A 135 17.12 -3.24 -11.22
N PRO A 136 17.36 -2.37 -12.21
CA PRO A 136 16.29 -1.62 -12.84
C PRO A 136 15.31 -2.55 -13.56
N ARG A 137 14.08 -2.08 -13.68
CA ARG A 137 12.99 -2.78 -14.38
C ARG A 137 12.47 -1.86 -15.47
N ASP A 138 12.59 -2.28 -16.72
CA ASP A 138 12.11 -1.50 -17.86
C ASP A 138 10.59 -1.32 -17.83
N GLU A 139 9.88 -2.31 -17.26
CA GLU A 139 8.42 -2.30 -17.12
C GLU A 139 7.92 -1.19 -16.19
N VAL A 140 8.79 -0.66 -15.34
CA VAL A 140 8.47 0.40 -14.37
C VAL A 140 9.40 1.61 -14.53
N SER A 141 9.90 1.85 -15.72
CA SER A 141 10.84 2.93 -16.04
C SER A 141 10.28 4.33 -15.73
N TRP A 142 8.96 4.50 -15.76
CA TRP A 142 8.27 5.71 -15.35
C TRP A 142 8.42 6.04 -13.84
N TRP A 143 8.89 5.08 -13.05
CA TRP A 143 9.22 5.25 -11.63
C TRP A 143 10.66 5.75 -11.39
N ASP A 144 11.38 6.09 -12.42
CA ASP A 144 12.81 6.43 -12.37
C ASP A 144 13.12 7.78 -11.69
N GLY A 145 12.11 8.43 -11.14
CA GLY A 145 12.22 9.74 -10.51
C GLY A 145 12.79 9.73 -9.09
N GLY A 146 14.05 9.27 -8.86
CA GLY A 146 14.79 9.61 -7.65
C GLY A 146 15.06 8.48 -6.65
N SER A 147 15.51 8.86 -5.44
CA SER A 147 15.99 7.96 -4.37
C SER A 147 14.92 7.08 -3.70
N PHE A 148 13.65 7.26 -4.06
CA PHE A 148 12.53 6.53 -3.46
C PHE A 148 12.62 5.02 -3.62
N HIS A 149 13.12 4.56 -4.78
CA HIS A 149 13.12 3.16 -5.17
C HIS A 149 14.50 2.50 -5.10
N GLU A 150 15.50 3.16 -4.54
CA GLU A 150 16.85 2.60 -4.44
C GLU A 150 16.88 1.27 -3.67
N ASN A 151 16.15 1.18 -2.56
CA ASN A 151 16.07 -0.06 -1.77
C ASN A 151 15.36 -1.18 -2.55
N LEU A 152 14.31 -0.83 -3.30
CA LEU A 152 13.58 -1.77 -4.14
C LEU A 152 14.48 -2.30 -5.27
N ARG A 153 15.24 -1.42 -5.93
CA ARG A 153 16.21 -1.81 -6.99
C ARG A 153 17.31 -2.74 -6.49
N LYS A 154 17.70 -2.61 -5.22
CA LYS A 154 18.72 -3.45 -4.59
C LYS A 154 18.15 -4.73 -3.99
N SER A 155 16.83 -4.87 -3.89
CA SER A 155 16.18 -6.03 -3.30
C SER A 155 16.12 -7.21 -4.27
N ASP A 156 16.09 -8.39 -3.69
CA ASP A 156 15.97 -9.67 -4.37
C ASP A 156 14.78 -10.51 -3.84
N GLY A 157 13.95 -9.90 -3.00
CA GLY A 157 12.79 -10.53 -2.38
C GLY A 157 12.23 -9.69 -1.23
N LEU A 158 11.20 -10.23 -0.57
CA LEU A 158 10.61 -9.63 0.62
C LEU A 158 11.49 -9.93 1.84
N LYS A 159 12.21 -8.93 2.35
CA LYS A 159 13.13 -9.06 3.48
C LYS A 159 13.08 -7.83 4.38
N LYS A 160 13.16 -8.06 5.69
CA LYS A 160 13.36 -6.94 6.64
C LYS A 160 14.63 -6.17 6.29
N GLN A 161 14.47 -4.85 6.17
CA GLN A 161 15.61 -3.97 6.00
C GLN A 161 16.03 -3.41 7.37
N PRO A 162 17.34 -3.43 7.71
CA PRO A 162 17.81 -2.80 8.92
C PRO A 162 17.55 -1.29 8.83
N ARG A 163 16.72 -0.79 9.72
CA ARG A 163 16.44 0.64 9.85
C ARG A 163 16.64 1.07 11.30
N LYS A 164 17.18 2.27 11.49
CA LYS A 164 17.19 2.88 12.80
C LYS A 164 15.74 3.14 13.23
N VAL A 165 15.32 2.52 14.30
CA VAL A 165 14.03 2.83 14.93
C VAL A 165 14.22 4.12 15.74
N VAL A 166 13.51 5.17 15.33
CA VAL A 166 13.44 6.42 16.09
C VAL A 166 12.28 6.27 17.07
N SER A 167 12.51 6.55 18.35
CA SER A 167 11.43 6.55 19.33
C SER A 167 10.49 7.74 19.11
N LEU A 168 9.26 7.62 19.58
CA LEU A 168 8.31 8.74 19.46
C LEU A 168 8.82 9.98 20.22
N GLU A 169 9.45 9.78 21.41
CA GLU A 169 10.00 10.86 22.24
C GLU A 169 11.09 11.65 21.51
N GLU A 170 11.91 10.96 20.71
CA GLU A 170 13.01 11.58 19.94
C GLU A 170 12.54 12.16 18.60
N SER A 171 11.30 11.88 18.21
CA SER A 171 10.76 12.32 16.93
C SER A 171 10.49 13.82 16.88
N PRO A 172 10.57 14.45 15.69
CA PRO A 172 10.20 15.84 15.50
C PRO A 172 8.74 16.11 15.92
N LYS A 173 8.47 17.35 16.32
CA LYS A 173 7.13 17.77 16.79
C LYS A 173 6.04 17.42 15.78
N ARG A 174 6.26 17.67 14.49
CA ARG A 174 5.31 17.35 13.41
C ARG A 174 4.97 15.85 13.37
N VAL A 175 5.98 15.00 13.52
CA VAL A 175 5.77 13.53 13.55
C VAL A 175 4.92 13.14 14.74
N LYS A 176 5.18 13.70 15.94
CA LYS A 176 4.39 13.42 17.15
C LYS A 176 2.93 13.80 16.99
N GLU A 177 2.68 15.03 16.50
CA GLU A 177 1.33 15.56 16.30
C GLU A 177 0.52 14.67 15.33
N VAL A 178 1.10 14.32 14.18
CA VAL A 178 0.44 13.48 13.20
C VAL A 178 0.28 12.05 13.69
N TYR A 179 1.27 11.51 14.41
CA TYR A 179 1.22 10.16 14.98
C TYR A 179 0.00 9.96 15.89
N GLU A 180 -0.25 10.90 16.81
CA GLU A 180 -1.40 10.80 17.71
C GLU A 180 -2.74 10.78 16.96
N ASN A 181 -2.84 11.52 15.85
CA ASN A 181 -4.05 11.57 15.05
C ASN A 181 -4.26 10.28 14.24
N ILE A 182 -3.20 9.72 13.64
CA ILE A 182 -3.34 8.59 12.72
C ILE A 182 -3.26 7.21 13.39
N ARG A 183 -2.64 7.11 14.59
CA ARG A 183 -2.49 5.86 15.33
C ARG A 183 -3.81 5.10 15.52
N PRO A 184 -4.93 5.72 15.93
CA PRO A 184 -6.20 5.00 16.09
C PRO A 184 -6.72 4.37 14.79
N HIS A 185 -6.46 5.00 13.64
CA HIS A 185 -6.87 4.47 12.34
C HIS A 185 -6.05 3.22 11.96
N TYR A 186 -4.74 3.26 12.21
CA TYR A 186 -3.89 2.07 12.06
C TYR A 186 -4.31 0.94 12.99
N GLU A 187 -4.48 1.21 14.30
CA GLU A 187 -4.85 0.21 15.29
C GLU A 187 -6.17 -0.48 14.94
N HIS A 188 -7.13 0.26 14.37
CA HIS A 188 -8.38 -0.31 13.91
C HIS A 188 -8.15 -1.33 12.78
N LEU A 189 -7.45 -0.97 11.71
CA LEU A 189 -7.14 -1.92 10.64
C LEU A 189 -6.28 -3.08 11.15
N ALA A 190 -5.31 -2.81 12.02
CA ALA A 190 -4.44 -3.82 12.60
C ALA A 190 -5.21 -4.87 13.42
N SER A 191 -6.35 -4.50 14.02
CA SER A 191 -7.23 -5.46 14.72
C SER A 191 -7.88 -6.48 13.77
N HIS A 192 -7.93 -6.20 12.48
CA HIS A 192 -8.48 -7.06 11.43
C HIS A 192 -7.41 -7.78 10.59
N ARG A 193 -6.12 -7.61 10.93
CA ARG A 193 -5.04 -8.17 10.12
C ARG A 193 -5.01 -9.70 10.15
N ILE A 194 -4.52 -10.28 9.07
CA ILE A 194 -4.22 -11.70 9.00
C ILE A 194 -3.14 -12.02 10.07
N ILE A 195 -3.40 -13.02 10.87
CA ILE A 195 -2.48 -13.49 11.93
C ILE A 195 -2.10 -14.93 11.61
N LEU A 196 -0.80 -15.20 11.58
CA LEU A 196 -0.29 -16.57 11.48
C LEU A 196 -0.68 -17.37 12.72
N LYS A 197 -1.30 -18.51 12.51
CA LYS A 197 -1.56 -19.44 13.60
C LYS A 197 -0.23 -20.07 14.01
N ASN A 198 0.23 -19.80 15.22
CA ASN A 198 1.36 -20.50 15.81
C ASN A 198 1.01 -21.99 15.88
N HIS A 199 1.77 -22.81 15.16
CA HIS A 199 1.70 -24.26 15.27
C HIS A 199 2.59 -24.75 16.42
#